data_28bb0a428a52dcc67aea2622f05c5eff
#
_entry.id   28bb0a428a52dcc67aea2622f05c5eff
#
_cell.length_a   1.000
_cell.length_b   1.000
_cell.length_c   1.000
_cell.angle_alpha   90.00
_cell.angle_beta   90.00
_cell.angle_gamma   90.00
#
_symmetry.space_group_name_H-M   'P 1'
#
loop_
_entity.id
_entity.type
_entity.pdbx_description
1 polymer ?
#
loop_
_entity_poly.entity_id
_entity_poly.type
_entity_poly.pdbx_seq_one_letter_code
_entity_poly.pdbx_strand_id
1 'polypeptide(L)'
;VGETLKLGISDVTCGTSTPVTGEAMTVTTTLFNSESTDANIKSITYAVGSQVLASATDVGTVPASGTLALSYDVSFDTARVYKVTATVVLEQDGKEYVFTKDITLDVLNADDLVYIGIDASHYNEYVAGNYKDSMGNFGNLAGKYNVRTVELKTSDELIAACSNPKFKTLILTAPSRRLADAQTDPRTYSAQELAAIAAFNAGGGTVILAGWSDNYENYDVIQNNPAIKHMAATQNEVLQALGSSLRIADDATYDDVRSAADGVDKWRLYFNTYGQSFLTDGVEVDPAHPYDRLYTEVFSHYGGASVYAVDADGKPTSTLPATVSPVVYAHSTTYSVDVDKDGLGGANVPKYAYAENDSRLLAMASEQLEGKGLIIVSGAAFMSNFEVQATISDNGSEKNYSNYKICENLLRAINPVKVTDIATVQAQTEAGHKYTIEGVVTSNASGYDKATAFFDCIYVQDETGGINCFPVAGEFKIGDVVRVTGVTETYQGENELQVSSIEKIGETTPVTPKVVTSTQINDGSVLGQLVTLKGFVVGYEMADGLVQT
;
A
#
# COMPACT_ATOMS: atom_id res chain seq x y z
N VAL A 1 -10.27 37.94 -13.42
CA VAL A 1 -10.39 36.82 -14.38
C VAL A 1 -8.96 36.56 -14.85
N GLY A 2 -8.30 35.50 -14.34
CA GLY A 2 -6.96 35.15 -14.80
C GLY A 2 -7.01 34.67 -16.25
N GLU A 3 -6.06 35.11 -17.07
CA GLU A 3 -5.88 34.55 -18.39
C GLU A 3 -5.55 33.07 -18.31
N THR A 4 -6.26 32.24 -19.04
CA THR A 4 -5.96 30.82 -19.15
C THR A 4 -4.65 30.69 -19.94
N LEU A 5 -3.64 30.03 -19.33
CA LEU A 5 -2.38 29.72 -20.00
C LEU A 5 -2.67 28.88 -21.25
N LYS A 6 -2.11 29.27 -22.39
CA LYS A 6 -2.27 28.57 -23.66
C LYS A 6 -1.07 27.74 -24.06
N LEU A 7 0.04 27.91 -23.37
CA LEU A 7 1.30 27.21 -23.58
C LEU A 7 1.90 26.88 -22.21
N GLY A 8 2.50 25.72 -22.02
CA GLY A 8 3.17 25.40 -20.76
C GLY A 8 3.38 23.92 -20.48
N ILE A 9 3.62 23.63 -19.20
CA ILE A 9 3.77 22.28 -18.66
C ILE A 9 2.44 21.86 -18.03
N SER A 10 1.84 20.79 -18.53
CA SER A 10 0.62 20.21 -17.94
C SER A 10 0.94 19.27 -16.79
N ASP A 11 1.99 18.46 -16.90
CA ASP A 11 2.34 17.48 -15.88
C ASP A 11 3.83 17.13 -15.88
N VAL A 12 4.33 16.68 -14.72
CA VAL A 12 5.63 16.06 -14.53
C VAL A 12 5.43 14.82 -13.69
N THR A 13 5.81 13.66 -14.22
CA THR A 13 5.61 12.35 -13.59
C THR A 13 6.90 11.57 -13.48
N CYS A 14 6.96 10.65 -12.52
CA CYS A 14 8.03 9.68 -12.37
C CYS A 14 7.53 8.29 -12.77
N GLY A 15 8.34 7.54 -13.52
CA GLY A 15 8.00 6.21 -14.02
C GLY A 15 7.95 5.12 -12.96
N THR A 16 8.36 5.40 -11.73
CA THR A 16 8.28 4.47 -10.60
C THR A 16 7.63 5.14 -9.39
N SER A 17 6.82 4.39 -8.65
CA SER A 17 6.27 4.80 -7.35
C SER A 17 7.22 4.51 -6.18
N THR A 18 8.34 3.83 -6.43
CA THR A 18 9.34 3.45 -5.43
C THR A 18 10.75 3.85 -5.87
N PRO A 19 11.06 5.16 -5.97
CA PRO A 19 12.41 5.60 -6.28
C PRO A 19 13.41 5.13 -5.23
N VAL A 20 14.54 4.62 -5.67
CA VAL A 20 15.63 4.19 -4.76
C VAL A 20 16.97 4.71 -5.20
N THR A 21 17.91 4.80 -4.26
CA THR A 21 19.29 5.20 -4.52
C THR A 21 19.96 4.28 -5.52
N GLY A 22 20.76 4.87 -6.42
CA GLY A 22 21.56 4.14 -7.42
C GLY A 22 20.77 3.61 -8.61
N GLU A 23 19.44 3.77 -8.65
CA GLU A 23 18.58 3.37 -9.76
C GLU A 23 18.20 4.59 -10.61
N ALA A 24 18.37 4.49 -11.92
CA ALA A 24 17.88 5.50 -12.84
C ALA A 24 16.35 5.44 -12.91
N MET A 25 15.70 6.59 -12.78
CA MET A 25 14.24 6.72 -12.89
C MET A 25 13.89 7.70 -13.99
N THR A 26 12.88 7.35 -14.77
CA THR A 26 12.43 8.17 -15.89
C THR A 26 11.46 9.23 -15.39
N VAL A 27 11.81 10.51 -15.60
CA VAL A 27 10.92 11.65 -15.36
C VAL A 27 10.35 12.09 -16.70
N THR A 28 9.03 12.19 -16.79
CA THR A 28 8.31 12.58 -17.99
C THR A 28 7.65 13.93 -17.77
N THR A 29 7.95 14.89 -18.66
CA THR A 29 7.33 16.21 -18.70
C THR A 29 6.40 16.29 -19.89
N THR A 30 5.13 16.58 -19.64
CA THR A 30 4.11 16.76 -20.68
C THR A 30 3.89 18.25 -20.91
N LEU A 31 4.09 18.68 -22.16
CA LEU A 31 3.90 20.05 -22.61
C LEU A 31 2.59 20.16 -23.38
N PHE A 32 1.95 21.29 -23.29
CA PHE A 32 0.74 21.59 -24.06
C PHE A 32 0.88 22.92 -24.82
N ASN A 33 0.22 23.00 -25.97
CA ASN A 33 0.14 24.18 -26.80
C ASN A 33 -1.28 24.30 -27.36
N SER A 34 -2.02 25.29 -26.89
CA SER A 34 -3.40 25.60 -27.36
C SER A 34 -3.44 26.71 -28.42
N GLU A 35 -2.27 27.20 -28.81
CA GLU A 35 -2.17 28.22 -29.89
C GLU A 35 -2.19 27.58 -31.28
N SER A 36 -2.34 28.41 -32.29
CA SER A 36 -2.41 28.00 -33.70
C SER A 36 -1.05 27.82 -34.39
N THR A 37 0.04 28.14 -33.68
CA THR A 37 1.42 28.02 -34.16
C THR A 37 2.20 27.03 -33.31
N ASP A 38 3.19 26.39 -33.92
CA ASP A 38 4.08 25.47 -33.22
C ASP A 38 4.98 26.19 -32.20
N ALA A 39 5.37 25.54 -31.14
CA ALA A 39 6.33 26.05 -30.17
C ALA A 39 7.58 25.17 -30.13
N ASN A 40 8.76 25.75 -30.40
CA ASN A 40 10.03 25.03 -30.37
C ASN A 40 10.53 24.90 -28.93
N ILE A 41 11.03 23.73 -28.56
CA ILE A 41 11.59 23.47 -27.26
C ILE A 41 13.08 23.81 -27.31
N LYS A 42 13.47 24.95 -26.76
CA LYS A 42 14.85 25.42 -26.72
C LYS A 42 15.68 24.67 -25.70
N SER A 43 15.11 24.39 -24.54
CA SER A 43 15.75 23.61 -23.50
C SER A 43 14.76 22.97 -22.53
N ILE A 44 15.20 21.88 -21.92
CA ILE A 44 14.57 21.28 -20.75
C ILE A 44 15.66 20.94 -19.74
N THR A 45 15.41 21.25 -18.47
CA THR A 45 16.37 21.02 -17.38
C THR A 45 15.62 20.48 -16.17
N TYR A 46 16.19 19.45 -15.54
CA TYR A 46 15.76 18.96 -14.22
C TYR A 46 16.83 19.29 -13.20
N ALA A 47 16.45 19.93 -12.12
CA ALA A 47 17.39 20.34 -11.08
C ALA A 47 16.79 20.21 -9.66
N VAL A 48 17.67 19.98 -8.68
CA VAL A 48 17.38 20.15 -7.25
C VAL A 48 18.15 21.39 -6.78
N GLY A 49 17.44 22.46 -6.48
CA GLY A 49 18.09 23.75 -6.23
C GLY A 49 18.96 24.17 -7.41
N SER A 50 20.25 24.39 -7.18
CA SER A 50 21.21 24.74 -8.23
C SER A 50 21.89 23.53 -8.89
N GLN A 51 21.66 22.32 -8.38
CA GLN A 51 22.26 21.11 -8.94
C GLN A 51 21.44 20.60 -10.12
N VAL A 52 22.03 20.61 -11.30
CA VAL A 52 21.43 20.06 -12.53
C VAL A 52 21.57 18.54 -12.53
N LEU A 53 20.45 17.84 -12.69
CA LEU A 53 20.40 16.38 -12.78
C LEU A 53 20.44 15.89 -14.24
N ALA A 54 19.71 16.58 -15.11
CA ALA A 54 19.65 16.31 -16.54
C ALA A 54 19.28 17.58 -17.30
N SER A 55 19.80 17.74 -18.51
CA SER A 55 19.40 18.84 -19.39
C SER A 55 19.57 18.45 -20.86
N ALA A 56 18.77 19.06 -21.72
CA ALA A 56 18.85 18.92 -23.17
C ALA A 56 18.42 20.22 -23.86
N THR A 57 18.92 20.44 -25.07
CA THR A 57 18.61 21.62 -25.89
C THR A 57 18.08 21.20 -27.25
N ASP A 58 17.21 22.02 -27.83
CA ASP A 58 16.65 21.83 -29.17
C ASP A 58 16.05 20.45 -29.40
N VAL A 59 15.21 20.01 -28.44
CA VAL A 59 14.71 18.62 -28.34
C VAL A 59 13.37 18.36 -29.00
N GLY A 60 12.86 19.31 -29.77
CA GLY A 60 11.64 19.12 -30.55
C GLY A 60 10.71 20.30 -30.55
N THR A 61 9.47 20.03 -30.93
CA THR A 61 8.42 21.03 -31.15
C THR A 61 7.12 20.54 -30.54
N VAL A 62 6.47 21.40 -29.76
CA VAL A 62 5.10 21.16 -29.30
C VAL A 62 4.17 21.62 -30.42
N PRO A 63 3.42 20.73 -31.07
CA PRO A 63 2.62 21.12 -32.23
C PRO A 63 1.48 22.06 -31.83
N ALA A 64 1.07 22.89 -32.77
CA ALA A 64 -0.11 23.72 -32.64
C ALA A 64 -1.33 22.89 -32.22
N SER A 65 -2.10 23.37 -31.26
CA SER A 65 -3.28 22.67 -30.71
C SER A 65 -2.99 21.24 -30.26
N GLY A 66 -1.78 20.99 -29.72
CA GLY A 66 -1.32 19.65 -29.38
C GLY A 66 -0.53 19.58 -28.08
N THR A 67 0.01 18.40 -27.84
CA THR A 67 0.83 18.07 -26.68
C THR A 67 2.09 17.32 -27.11
N LEU A 68 3.11 17.35 -26.25
CA LEU A 68 4.32 16.55 -26.41
C LEU A 68 4.83 16.12 -25.04
N ALA A 69 5.19 14.86 -24.89
CA ALA A 69 5.84 14.33 -23.72
C ALA A 69 7.33 14.10 -23.97
N LEU A 70 8.18 14.55 -23.03
CA LEU A 70 9.62 14.34 -23.04
C LEU A 70 10.01 13.55 -21.80
N SER A 71 10.89 12.56 -21.97
CA SER A 71 11.33 11.68 -20.89
C SER A 71 12.85 11.68 -20.78
N TYR A 72 13.35 11.86 -19.56
CA TYR A 72 14.77 11.82 -19.23
C TYR A 72 15.00 11.07 -17.93
N ASP A 73 16.15 10.40 -17.83
CA ASP A 73 16.53 9.67 -16.63
C ASP A 73 17.26 10.57 -15.64
N VAL A 74 16.91 10.43 -14.37
CA VAL A 74 17.61 11.01 -13.23
C VAL A 74 17.92 9.93 -12.20
N SER A 75 18.97 10.14 -11.39
CA SER A 75 19.34 9.23 -10.31
C SER A 75 19.88 10.00 -9.10
N PHE A 76 19.82 9.37 -7.93
CA PHE A 76 20.30 9.94 -6.68
C PHE A 76 21.14 8.92 -5.91
N ASP A 77 22.16 9.40 -5.23
CA ASP A 77 23.05 8.55 -4.41
C ASP A 77 22.64 8.55 -2.93
N THR A 78 21.85 9.53 -2.50
CA THR A 78 21.44 9.69 -1.11
C THR A 78 19.92 9.58 -0.99
N ALA A 79 19.46 8.79 -0.02
CA ALA A 79 18.03 8.63 0.29
C ALA A 79 17.51 9.88 1.01
N ARG A 80 16.56 10.56 0.39
CA ARG A 80 15.83 11.69 0.97
C ARG A 80 14.64 12.08 0.09
N VAL A 81 13.82 13.01 0.55
CA VAL A 81 12.78 13.63 -0.27
C VAL A 81 13.38 14.78 -1.05
N TYR A 82 13.30 14.69 -2.38
CA TYR A 82 13.80 15.71 -3.30
C TYR A 82 12.66 16.46 -3.97
N LYS A 83 12.79 17.78 -4.01
CA LYS A 83 11.99 18.64 -4.87
C LYS A 83 12.75 18.84 -6.17
N VAL A 84 12.30 18.18 -7.23
CA VAL A 84 12.90 18.27 -8.56
C VAL A 84 12.10 19.29 -9.38
N THR A 85 12.77 20.31 -9.87
CA THR A 85 12.16 21.34 -10.73
C THR A 85 12.48 21.04 -12.17
N ALA A 86 11.43 20.86 -12.98
CA ALA A 86 11.52 20.85 -14.44
C ALA A 86 11.41 22.29 -14.94
N THR A 87 12.40 22.75 -15.71
CA THR A 87 12.39 24.07 -16.37
C THR A 87 12.44 23.87 -17.88
N VAL A 88 11.46 24.43 -18.57
CA VAL A 88 11.35 24.33 -20.04
C VAL A 88 11.35 25.73 -20.62
N VAL A 89 12.19 25.96 -21.62
CA VAL A 89 12.19 27.19 -22.44
C VAL A 89 11.59 26.87 -23.79
N LEU A 90 10.48 27.50 -24.10
CA LEU A 90 9.76 27.39 -25.37
C LEU A 90 9.90 28.68 -26.18
N GLU A 91 10.10 28.55 -27.48
CA GLU A 91 10.05 29.68 -28.43
C GLU A 91 8.81 29.56 -29.32
N GLN A 92 8.01 30.60 -29.36
CA GLN A 92 6.84 30.69 -30.23
C GLN A 92 6.71 32.10 -30.80
N ASP A 93 6.57 32.19 -32.10
CA ASP A 93 6.44 33.47 -32.81
C ASP A 93 7.58 34.47 -32.49
N GLY A 94 8.81 33.96 -32.34
CA GLY A 94 10.01 34.74 -32.06
C GLY A 94 10.14 35.24 -30.62
N LYS A 95 9.32 34.72 -29.71
CA LYS A 95 9.40 35.02 -28.27
C LYS A 95 9.72 33.78 -27.47
N GLU A 96 10.56 33.93 -26.44
CA GLU A 96 10.87 32.88 -25.49
C GLU A 96 10.00 33.00 -24.25
N TYR A 97 9.55 31.83 -23.77
CA TYR A 97 8.76 31.65 -22.57
C TYR A 97 9.42 30.59 -21.68
N VAL A 98 9.51 30.84 -20.38
CA VAL A 98 10.07 29.93 -19.40
C VAL A 98 8.95 29.40 -18.51
N PHE A 99 8.83 28.09 -18.44
CA PHE A 99 7.87 27.39 -17.58
C PHE A 99 8.61 26.48 -16.61
N THR A 100 8.11 26.43 -15.38
CA THR A 100 8.63 25.53 -14.35
C THR A 100 7.50 24.74 -13.72
N LYS A 101 7.79 23.49 -13.36
CA LYS A 101 6.90 22.65 -12.55
C LYS A 101 7.73 21.71 -11.70
N ASP A 102 7.31 21.54 -10.44
CA ASP A 102 8.00 20.69 -9.49
C ASP A 102 7.36 19.30 -9.41
N ILE A 103 8.20 18.30 -9.14
CA ILE A 103 7.79 16.98 -8.69
C ILE A 103 8.56 16.64 -7.40
N THR A 104 7.87 16.07 -6.43
CA THR A 104 8.48 15.56 -5.21
C THR A 104 8.78 14.07 -5.37
N LEU A 105 10.04 13.69 -5.16
CA LEU A 105 10.50 12.30 -5.22
C LEU A 105 10.98 11.87 -3.83
N ASP A 106 10.30 10.88 -3.26
CA ASP A 106 10.70 10.23 -2.01
C ASP A 106 11.65 9.08 -2.33
N VAL A 107 12.95 9.36 -2.33
CA VAL A 107 14.00 8.40 -2.70
C VAL A 107 14.44 7.61 -1.47
N LEU A 108 14.21 6.31 -1.49
CA LEU A 108 14.59 5.38 -0.45
C LEU A 108 16.00 4.86 -0.65
N ASN A 109 16.61 4.38 0.44
CA ASN A 109 17.76 3.51 0.32
C ASN A 109 17.33 2.20 -0.37
N ALA A 110 18.08 1.75 -1.38
CA ALA A 110 17.78 0.54 -2.12
C ALA A 110 17.65 -0.70 -1.22
N ASP A 111 18.37 -0.73 -0.09
CA ASP A 111 18.32 -1.83 0.87
C ASP A 111 17.05 -1.86 1.72
N ASP A 112 16.32 -0.75 1.80
CA ASP A 112 15.06 -0.64 2.55
C ASP A 112 13.83 -1.01 1.71
N LEU A 113 13.99 -1.18 0.40
CA LEU A 113 12.92 -1.61 -0.51
C LEU A 113 12.83 -3.14 -0.51
N VAL A 114 11.62 -3.67 -0.30
CA VAL A 114 11.32 -5.09 -0.44
C VAL A 114 10.39 -5.33 -1.63
N TYR A 115 10.35 -6.56 -2.12
CA TYR A 115 9.58 -6.91 -3.31
C TYR A 115 8.47 -7.90 -3.00
N ILE A 116 7.35 -7.72 -3.73
CA ILE A 116 6.32 -8.74 -3.92
C ILE A 116 6.42 -9.24 -5.35
N GLY A 117 6.63 -10.53 -5.53
CA GLY A 117 6.52 -11.18 -6.83
C GLY A 117 5.08 -11.52 -7.14
N ILE A 118 4.60 -11.09 -8.29
CA ILE A 118 3.26 -11.45 -8.79
C ILE A 118 3.45 -12.37 -9.99
N ASP A 119 2.96 -13.59 -9.88
CA ASP A 119 3.08 -14.55 -10.98
C ASP A 119 2.30 -14.08 -12.20
N ALA A 120 2.98 -13.98 -13.33
CA ALA A 120 2.45 -13.64 -14.64
C ALA A 120 2.79 -14.72 -15.69
N SER A 121 3.38 -15.83 -15.24
CA SER A 121 3.89 -16.89 -16.13
C SER A 121 2.87 -17.99 -16.43
N HIS A 122 1.73 -18.02 -15.72
CA HIS A 122 0.68 -19.03 -15.84
C HIS A 122 -0.65 -18.47 -16.34
N TYR A 123 -0.64 -17.40 -17.15
CA TYR A 123 -1.85 -16.66 -17.55
C TYR A 123 -2.70 -16.22 -16.36
N ASN A 124 -2.04 -15.83 -15.26
CA ASN A 124 -2.67 -15.47 -14.00
C ASN A 124 -3.67 -14.33 -14.18
N GLU A 125 -4.90 -14.52 -13.71
CA GLU A 125 -5.95 -13.51 -13.84
C GLU A 125 -5.60 -12.22 -13.10
N TYR A 126 -6.07 -11.11 -13.64
CA TYR A 126 -5.77 -9.74 -13.21
C TYR A 126 -4.33 -9.28 -13.45
N VAL A 127 -3.45 -10.15 -13.94
CA VAL A 127 -2.04 -9.87 -14.22
C VAL A 127 -1.74 -10.06 -15.71
N ALA A 128 -1.82 -11.28 -16.19
CA ALA A 128 -1.53 -11.69 -17.58
C ALA A 128 -2.66 -12.49 -18.22
N GLY A 129 -3.75 -12.70 -17.51
CA GLY A 129 -4.92 -13.45 -17.94
C GLY A 129 -5.92 -12.63 -18.73
N ASN A 130 -7.20 -13.00 -18.61
CA ASN A 130 -8.28 -12.35 -19.35
C ASN A 130 -8.51 -10.89 -18.92
N TYR A 131 -8.40 -10.59 -17.62
CA TYR A 131 -8.45 -9.23 -17.06
C TYR A 131 -7.06 -8.73 -16.68
N LYS A 132 -6.13 -8.80 -17.63
CA LYS A 132 -4.74 -8.38 -17.43
C LYS A 132 -4.62 -6.91 -17.00
N ASP A 133 -3.44 -6.56 -16.52
CA ASP A 133 -3.07 -5.19 -16.13
C ASP A 133 -4.00 -4.57 -15.06
N SER A 134 -4.55 -5.39 -14.17
CA SER A 134 -5.55 -4.98 -13.16
C SER A 134 -5.04 -5.02 -11.71
N MET A 135 -3.71 -4.85 -11.50
CA MET A 135 -3.07 -4.83 -10.18
C MET A 135 -2.37 -3.50 -9.85
N GLY A 136 -2.57 -2.48 -10.69
CA GLY A 136 -1.87 -1.19 -10.55
C GLY A 136 -2.21 -0.46 -9.26
N ASN A 137 -3.46 -0.50 -8.81
CA ASN A 137 -3.87 0.14 -7.55
C ASN A 137 -3.17 -0.49 -6.33
N PHE A 138 -3.02 -1.81 -6.35
CA PHE A 138 -2.26 -2.51 -5.30
C PHE A 138 -0.77 -2.13 -5.36
N GLY A 139 -0.18 -2.05 -6.55
CA GLY A 139 1.20 -1.60 -6.73
C GLY A 139 1.44 -0.19 -6.21
N ASN A 140 0.51 0.74 -6.45
CA ASN A 140 0.57 2.10 -5.93
C ASN A 140 0.44 2.14 -4.40
N LEU A 141 -0.45 1.33 -3.84
CA LEU A 141 -0.59 1.19 -2.39
C LEU A 141 0.68 0.60 -1.77
N ALA A 142 1.25 -0.44 -2.37
CA ALA A 142 2.48 -1.07 -1.93
C ALA A 142 3.65 -0.07 -1.86
N GLY A 143 3.76 0.82 -2.84
CA GLY A 143 4.77 1.89 -2.87
C GLY A 143 4.73 2.79 -1.64
N LYS A 144 3.58 3.03 -1.05
CA LYS A 144 3.44 3.81 0.19
C LYS A 144 4.08 3.14 1.41
N TYR A 145 4.28 1.83 1.35
CA TYR A 145 4.89 1.01 2.40
C TYR A 145 6.31 0.55 2.03
N ASN A 146 6.92 1.18 1.02
CA ASN A 146 8.26 0.85 0.53
C ASN A 146 8.35 -0.60 0.02
N VAL A 147 7.30 -1.02 -0.65
CA VAL A 147 7.18 -2.33 -1.28
C VAL A 147 6.97 -2.14 -2.77
N ARG A 148 7.76 -2.85 -3.58
CA ARG A 148 7.63 -2.86 -5.05
C ARG A 148 7.00 -4.17 -5.49
N THR A 149 5.97 -4.08 -6.31
CA THR A 149 5.40 -5.25 -7.00
C THR A 149 6.15 -5.50 -8.29
N VAL A 150 6.49 -6.76 -8.53
CA VAL A 150 7.23 -7.21 -9.72
C VAL A 150 6.47 -8.34 -10.38
N GLU A 151 6.05 -8.16 -11.62
CA GLU A 151 5.47 -9.22 -12.43
C GLU A 151 6.53 -10.22 -12.89
N LEU A 152 6.35 -11.49 -12.54
CA LEU A 152 7.22 -12.60 -12.90
C LEU A 152 6.66 -13.28 -14.14
N LYS A 153 7.20 -12.94 -15.31
CA LYS A 153 6.61 -13.28 -16.63
C LYS A 153 7.01 -14.64 -17.15
N THR A 154 8.07 -15.22 -16.57
CA THR A 154 8.60 -16.52 -16.99
C THR A 154 8.80 -17.44 -15.80
N SER A 155 8.87 -18.74 -16.05
CA SER A 155 9.23 -19.76 -15.03
C SER A 155 10.57 -19.44 -14.35
N ASP A 156 11.56 -19.04 -15.15
CA ASP A 156 12.89 -18.71 -14.62
C ASP A 156 12.84 -17.49 -13.67
N GLU A 157 12.06 -16.46 -14.00
CA GLU A 157 11.85 -15.29 -13.15
C GLU A 157 11.16 -15.67 -11.84
N LEU A 158 10.12 -16.53 -11.90
CA LEU A 158 9.42 -17.03 -10.72
C LEU A 158 10.38 -17.80 -9.79
N ILE A 159 11.15 -18.74 -10.35
CA ILE A 159 12.11 -19.54 -9.59
C ILE A 159 13.23 -18.65 -9.00
N ALA A 160 13.74 -17.70 -9.77
CA ALA A 160 14.76 -16.77 -9.31
C ALA A 160 14.25 -15.87 -8.15
N ALA A 161 13.02 -15.40 -8.23
CA ALA A 161 12.39 -14.61 -7.15
C ALA A 161 12.30 -15.40 -5.85
N CYS A 162 12.00 -16.71 -5.92
CA CYS A 162 11.91 -17.58 -4.74
C CYS A 162 13.23 -17.70 -3.95
N SER A 163 14.37 -17.48 -4.59
CA SER A 163 15.69 -17.52 -3.95
C SER A 163 16.32 -16.15 -3.71
N ASN A 164 15.66 -15.07 -4.14
CA ASN A 164 16.13 -13.71 -3.93
C ASN A 164 15.58 -13.16 -2.60
N PRO A 165 16.45 -12.82 -1.61
CA PRO A 165 16.03 -12.39 -0.28
C PRO A 165 15.27 -11.06 -0.25
N LYS A 166 15.28 -10.27 -1.33
CA LYS A 166 14.47 -9.06 -1.45
C LYS A 166 12.98 -9.35 -1.62
N PHE A 167 12.60 -10.50 -2.17
CA PHE A 167 11.21 -10.92 -2.27
C PHE A 167 10.74 -11.45 -0.92
N LYS A 168 9.68 -10.84 -0.38
CA LYS A 168 9.08 -11.22 0.91
C LYS A 168 7.75 -11.93 0.73
N THR A 169 7.13 -11.77 -0.43
CA THR A 169 5.79 -12.30 -0.72
C THR A 169 5.70 -12.68 -2.19
N LEU A 170 4.98 -13.77 -2.46
CA LEU A 170 4.52 -14.18 -3.78
C LEU A 170 3.00 -14.11 -3.83
N ILE A 171 2.45 -13.59 -4.92
CA ILE A 171 1.02 -13.59 -5.22
C ILE A 171 0.79 -14.46 -6.44
N LEU A 172 -0.04 -15.49 -6.30
CA LEU A 172 -0.40 -16.46 -7.32
C LEU A 172 -1.92 -16.39 -7.51
N THR A 173 -2.37 -15.63 -8.49
CA THR A 173 -3.79 -15.58 -8.85
C THR A 173 -4.17 -16.78 -9.73
N ALA A 174 -5.47 -16.98 -9.94
CA ALA A 174 -5.97 -18.11 -10.70
C ALA A 174 -5.37 -18.17 -12.12
N PRO A 175 -4.81 -19.30 -12.54
CA PRO A 175 -4.29 -19.46 -13.91
C PRO A 175 -5.47 -19.54 -14.88
N SER A 176 -5.61 -18.52 -15.73
CA SER A 176 -6.74 -18.39 -16.65
C SER A 176 -6.91 -19.62 -17.55
N ARG A 177 -8.17 -19.95 -17.82
CA ARG A 177 -8.58 -20.95 -18.81
C ARG A 177 -9.46 -20.32 -19.90
N ARG A 178 -9.65 -18.99 -19.86
CA ARG A 178 -10.48 -18.25 -20.83
C ARG A 178 -9.74 -17.81 -22.08
N LEU A 179 -8.45 -17.55 -21.98
CA LEU A 179 -7.66 -17.14 -23.13
C LEU A 179 -7.50 -18.30 -24.13
N ALA A 180 -7.53 -17.99 -25.42
CA ALA A 180 -7.34 -18.99 -26.48
C ALA A 180 -6.03 -19.77 -26.30
N ASP A 181 -4.95 -19.08 -25.98
CA ASP A 181 -3.65 -19.70 -25.74
C ASP A 181 -3.67 -20.61 -24.51
N ALA A 182 -4.38 -20.20 -23.45
CA ALA A 182 -4.53 -21.02 -22.25
C ALA A 182 -5.39 -22.27 -22.46
N GLN A 183 -6.25 -22.27 -23.45
CA GLN A 183 -7.05 -23.44 -23.83
C GLN A 183 -6.25 -24.50 -24.61
N THR A 184 -5.23 -24.06 -25.34
CA THR A 184 -4.35 -24.94 -26.11
C THR A 184 -3.10 -25.36 -25.35
N ASP A 185 -2.62 -24.51 -24.47
CA ASP A 185 -1.46 -24.73 -23.60
C ASP A 185 -1.80 -24.26 -22.16
N PRO A 186 -2.64 -25.02 -21.43
CA PRO A 186 -3.01 -24.67 -20.07
C PRO A 186 -1.82 -24.85 -19.14
N ARG A 187 -1.21 -23.74 -18.75
CA ARG A 187 -0.03 -23.74 -17.90
C ARG A 187 -0.38 -24.19 -16.48
N THR A 188 0.39 -25.16 -16.02
CA THR A 188 0.34 -25.67 -14.65
C THR A 188 1.71 -25.48 -14.01
N TYR A 189 1.79 -25.54 -12.68
CA TYR A 189 3.06 -25.41 -11.98
C TYR A 189 3.89 -26.67 -12.17
N SER A 190 5.12 -26.52 -12.65
CA SER A 190 6.08 -27.61 -12.78
C SER A 190 6.58 -28.07 -11.41
N ALA A 191 7.13 -29.28 -11.34
CA ALA A 191 7.75 -29.79 -10.10
C ALA A 191 8.85 -28.86 -9.58
N GLN A 192 9.62 -28.22 -10.47
CA GLN A 192 10.66 -27.27 -10.11
C GLN A 192 10.08 -25.96 -9.54
N GLU A 193 9.02 -25.44 -10.12
CA GLU A 193 8.32 -24.27 -9.62
C GLU A 193 7.68 -24.53 -8.25
N LEU A 194 7.00 -25.69 -8.10
CA LEU A 194 6.41 -26.09 -6.82
C LEU A 194 7.48 -26.23 -5.73
N ALA A 195 8.62 -26.82 -6.03
CA ALA A 195 9.74 -26.94 -5.09
C ALA A 195 10.32 -25.57 -4.71
N ALA A 196 10.46 -24.66 -5.67
CA ALA A 196 10.94 -23.30 -5.43
C ALA A 196 9.99 -22.50 -4.53
N ILE A 197 8.68 -22.56 -4.80
CA ILE A 197 7.64 -21.88 -4.00
C ILE A 197 7.60 -22.47 -2.58
N ALA A 198 7.69 -23.79 -2.44
CA ALA A 198 7.74 -24.45 -1.14
C ALA A 198 8.99 -24.05 -0.33
N ALA A 199 10.15 -23.97 -0.99
CA ALA A 199 11.39 -23.51 -0.35
C ALA A 199 11.31 -22.03 0.07
N PHE A 200 10.71 -21.18 -0.75
CA PHE A 200 10.46 -19.79 -0.44
C PHE A 200 9.62 -19.64 0.85
N ASN A 201 8.52 -20.38 0.95
CA ASN A 201 7.68 -20.37 2.16
C ASN A 201 8.40 -20.97 3.37
N ALA A 202 9.13 -22.07 3.19
CA ALA A 202 9.93 -22.68 4.27
C ALA A 202 11.02 -21.71 4.79
N GLY A 203 11.52 -20.82 3.94
CA GLY A 203 12.46 -19.77 4.31
C GLY A 203 11.82 -18.52 4.96
N GLY A 204 10.52 -18.52 5.19
CA GLY A 204 9.77 -17.43 5.84
C GLY A 204 9.00 -16.53 4.88
N GLY A 205 9.04 -16.79 3.58
CA GLY A 205 8.28 -16.02 2.58
C GLY A 205 6.78 -16.25 2.67
N THR A 206 6.00 -15.19 2.54
CA THR A 206 4.53 -15.25 2.48
C THR A 206 4.07 -15.65 1.08
N VAL A 207 3.18 -16.62 0.99
CA VAL A 207 2.57 -17.04 -0.28
C VAL A 207 1.07 -16.76 -0.23
N ILE A 208 0.57 -16.01 -1.21
CA ILE A 208 -0.84 -15.63 -1.35
C ILE A 208 -1.39 -16.31 -2.58
N LEU A 209 -2.44 -17.09 -2.41
CA LEU A 209 -3.21 -17.66 -3.51
C LEU A 209 -4.59 -17.00 -3.54
N ALA A 210 -4.95 -16.49 -4.71
CA ALA A 210 -6.25 -15.88 -4.95
C ALA A 210 -6.96 -16.63 -6.08
N GLY A 211 -8.07 -17.27 -5.74
CA GLY A 211 -8.87 -18.06 -6.66
C GLY A 211 -9.76 -17.20 -7.57
N TRP A 212 -10.52 -17.89 -8.37
CA TRP A 212 -11.53 -17.32 -9.23
C TRP A 212 -12.64 -18.37 -9.43
N SER A 213 -13.87 -17.90 -9.66
CA SER A 213 -15.01 -18.80 -9.86
C SER A 213 -14.83 -19.70 -11.07
N ASP A 214 -15.28 -20.95 -10.96
CA ASP A 214 -15.38 -21.88 -12.09
C ASP A 214 -16.27 -21.36 -13.24
N ASN A 215 -17.16 -20.39 -12.96
CA ASN A 215 -17.90 -19.68 -13.99
C ASN A 215 -17.01 -19.00 -15.05
N TYR A 216 -15.74 -18.75 -14.74
CA TYR A 216 -14.78 -18.14 -15.66
C TYR A 216 -13.91 -19.16 -16.37
N GLU A 217 -14.15 -20.44 -16.20
CA GLU A 217 -13.53 -21.48 -17.01
C GLU A 217 -14.25 -21.64 -18.36
N ASN A 218 -13.55 -22.09 -19.38
CA ASN A 218 -14.17 -22.34 -20.66
C ASN A 218 -14.74 -23.77 -20.66
N TYR A 219 -16.04 -23.89 -20.49
CA TYR A 219 -16.73 -25.18 -20.38
C TYR A 219 -16.44 -26.16 -21.50
N ASP A 220 -16.55 -25.70 -22.76
CA ASP A 220 -16.40 -26.58 -23.90
C ASP A 220 -15.02 -27.20 -23.99
N VAL A 221 -13.99 -26.40 -23.67
CA VAL A 221 -12.60 -26.86 -23.70
C VAL A 221 -12.31 -27.81 -22.55
N ILE A 222 -12.73 -27.43 -21.32
CA ILE A 222 -12.43 -28.21 -20.12
C ILE A 222 -13.23 -29.51 -20.09
N GLN A 223 -14.51 -29.48 -20.39
CA GLN A 223 -15.38 -30.66 -20.40
C GLN A 223 -14.95 -31.69 -21.45
N ASN A 224 -14.44 -31.25 -22.59
CA ASN A 224 -14.05 -32.13 -23.68
C ASN A 224 -12.57 -32.52 -23.66
N ASN A 225 -11.78 -31.97 -22.76
CA ASN A 225 -10.35 -32.27 -22.63
C ASN A 225 -9.96 -32.55 -21.17
N PRO A 226 -10.04 -33.83 -20.74
CA PRO A 226 -9.72 -34.18 -19.34
C PRO A 226 -8.24 -33.97 -18.97
N ALA A 227 -7.37 -33.67 -19.93
CA ALA A 227 -5.97 -33.32 -19.66
C ALA A 227 -5.80 -31.89 -19.16
N ILE A 228 -6.82 -31.04 -19.32
CA ILE A 228 -6.77 -29.66 -18.83
C ILE A 228 -7.16 -29.63 -17.34
N LYS A 229 -6.23 -29.24 -16.50
CA LYS A 229 -6.53 -29.00 -15.08
C LYS A 229 -7.32 -27.72 -14.89
N HIS A 230 -8.33 -27.79 -14.04
CA HIS A 230 -9.06 -26.62 -13.56
C HIS A 230 -8.15 -25.62 -12.81
N MET A 231 -8.58 -24.37 -12.76
CA MET A 231 -7.85 -23.32 -12.05
C MET A 231 -7.64 -23.68 -10.58
N ALA A 232 -8.72 -24.08 -9.89
CA ALA A 232 -8.66 -24.48 -8.50
C ALA A 232 -7.74 -25.68 -8.27
N ALA A 233 -7.82 -26.71 -9.10
CA ALA A 233 -6.93 -27.88 -9.01
C ALA A 233 -5.46 -27.51 -9.17
N THR A 234 -5.14 -26.60 -10.09
CA THR A 234 -3.78 -26.09 -10.31
C THR A 234 -3.26 -25.33 -9.09
N GLN A 235 -4.07 -24.46 -8.49
CA GLN A 235 -3.68 -23.72 -7.28
C GLN A 235 -3.59 -24.64 -6.05
N ASN A 236 -4.44 -25.66 -5.96
CA ASN A 236 -4.39 -26.63 -4.85
C ASN A 236 -3.13 -27.51 -4.89
N GLU A 237 -2.50 -27.73 -6.04
CA GLU A 237 -1.18 -28.35 -6.11
C GLU A 237 -0.11 -27.52 -5.41
N VAL A 238 -0.18 -26.19 -5.54
CA VAL A 238 0.72 -25.28 -4.82
C VAL A 238 0.45 -25.39 -3.32
N LEU A 239 -0.81 -25.36 -2.89
CA LEU A 239 -1.17 -25.50 -1.46
C LEU A 239 -0.72 -26.85 -0.88
N GLN A 240 -0.83 -27.92 -1.65
CA GLN A 240 -0.32 -29.24 -1.24
C GLN A 240 1.21 -29.23 -1.13
N ALA A 241 1.92 -28.62 -2.07
CA ALA A 241 3.37 -28.49 -2.02
C ALA A 241 3.85 -27.66 -0.81
N LEU A 242 3.06 -26.68 -0.39
CA LEU A 242 3.30 -25.89 0.82
C LEU A 242 3.00 -26.67 2.14
N GLY A 243 2.34 -27.82 2.04
CA GLY A 243 1.84 -28.56 3.21
C GLY A 243 0.62 -27.90 3.86
N SER A 244 -0.08 -27.05 3.14
CA SER A 244 -1.26 -26.34 3.63
C SER A 244 -2.48 -27.26 3.74
N SER A 245 -3.27 -27.05 4.76
CA SER A 245 -4.61 -27.65 4.91
C SER A 245 -5.72 -26.83 4.24
N LEU A 246 -5.39 -25.65 3.69
CA LEU A 246 -6.35 -24.84 2.96
C LEU A 246 -6.48 -25.29 1.50
N ARG A 247 -7.67 -25.09 0.94
CA ARG A 247 -7.98 -25.36 -0.46
C ARG A 247 -8.88 -24.28 -1.03
N ILE A 248 -8.80 -24.10 -2.34
CA ILE A 248 -9.74 -23.31 -3.12
C ILE A 248 -10.71 -24.29 -3.76
N ALA A 249 -12.02 -24.04 -3.63
CA ALA A 249 -13.03 -24.88 -4.24
C ALA A 249 -13.15 -24.60 -5.74
N ASP A 250 -13.47 -25.65 -6.49
CA ASP A 250 -13.84 -25.54 -7.90
C ASP A 250 -15.34 -25.20 -7.99
N ASP A 251 -15.68 -23.97 -7.67
CA ASP A 251 -17.05 -23.50 -7.54
C ASP A 251 -17.19 -22.01 -7.82
N ALA A 252 -18.42 -21.54 -7.77
CA ALA A 252 -18.78 -20.14 -7.63
C ALA A 252 -19.49 -19.92 -6.30
N THR A 253 -19.26 -18.81 -5.65
CA THR A 253 -20.00 -18.39 -4.45
C THR A 253 -21.13 -17.47 -4.84
N TYR A 254 -22.35 -17.83 -4.44
CA TYR A 254 -23.58 -17.11 -4.72
C TYR A 254 -24.34 -16.79 -3.42
N ASP A 255 -25.10 -15.71 -3.45
CA ASP A 255 -26.00 -15.35 -2.38
C ASP A 255 -27.26 -14.68 -2.95
N ASP A 256 -28.42 -15.24 -2.70
CA ASP A 256 -29.70 -14.71 -3.21
C ASP A 256 -30.27 -13.58 -2.34
N VAL A 257 -29.71 -13.38 -1.16
CA VAL A 257 -30.25 -12.47 -0.14
C VAL A 257 -29.31 -11.30 0.10
N ARG A 258 -28.02 -11.60 0.35
CA ARG A 258 -26.98 -10.64 0.76
C ARG A 258 -25.92 -10.44 -0.33
N SER A 259 -26.38 -10.01 -1.49
CA SER A 259 -25.52 -9.69 -2.63
C SER A 259 -25.69 -8.24 -3.05
N ALA A 260 -24.87 -7.76 -3.97
CA ALA A 260 -25.10 -6.46 -4.59
C ALA A 260 -26.48 -6.44 -5.27
N ALA A 261 -27.19 -5.33 -5.13
CA ALA A 261 -28.53 -5.16 -5.69
C ALA A 261 -29.55 -6.23 -5.20
N ASP A 262 -29.49 -6.61 -3.92
CA ASP A 262 -30.49 -7.43 -3.23
C ASP A 262 -30.87 -8.73 -3.97
N GLY A 263 -29.84 -9.48 -4.39
CA GLY A 263 -30.01 -10.78 -5.03
C GLY A 263 -30.09 -10.74 -6.55
N VAL A 264 -29.99 -9.58 -7.19
CA VAL A 264 -29.93 -9.48 -8.66
C VAL A 264 -28.58 -9.95 -9.18
N ASP A 265 -27.49 -9.47 -8.58
CA ASP A 265 -26.11 -9.87 -8.90
C ASP A 265 -25.62 -10.90 -7.89
N LYS A 266 -26.10 -12.14 -7.97
CA LYS A 266 -25.86 -13.21 -6.98
C LYS A 266 -24.39 -13.53 -6.71
N TRP A 267 -23.49 -13.22 -7.64
CA TRP A 267 -22.05 -13.48 -7.57
C TRP A 267 -21.24 -12.27 -7.12
N ARG A 268 -21.84 -11.08 -6.97
CA ARG A 268 -21.20 -9.90 -6.43
C ARG A 268 -21.51 -9.79 -4.96
N LEU A 269 -20.57 -10.23 -4.13
CA LEU A 269 -20.78 -10.40 -2.70
C LEU A 269 -20.02 -9.36 -1.90
N TYR A 270 -20.66 -8.90 -0.82
CA TYR A 270 -20.09 -8.01 0.16
C TYR A 270 -20.19 -8.66 1.54
N PHE A 271 -19.07 -9.15 2.03
CA PHE A 271 -19.00 -9.77 3.36
C PHE A 271 -18.62 -8.75 4.43
N ASN A 272 -19.14 -8.93 5.62
CA ASN A 272 -18.95 -8.03 6.75
C ASN A 272 -18.65 -8.74 8.07
N THR A 273 -18.36 -10.01 8.01
CA THR A 273 -17.99 -10.81 9.18
C THR A 273 -16.53 -11.23 9.06
N TYR A 274 -15.73 -10.81 10.04
CA TYR A 274 -14.29 -10.96 10.02
C TYR A 274 -13.82 -11.85 11.15
N GLY A 275 -12.80 -12.67 10.88
CA GLY A 275 -12.08 -13.41 11.88
C GLY A 275 -11.09 -12.54 12.65
N GLN A 276 -10.59 -13.06 13.76
CA GLN A 276 -9.48 -12.42 14.48
C GLN A 276 -8.17 -12.71 13.75
N SER A 277 -7.66 -11.71 13.05
CA SER A 277 -6.43 -11.78 12.26
C SER A 277 -5.82 -10.37 12.19
N PHE A 278 -4.48 -10.28 12.17
CA PHE A 278 -3.84 -9.00 11.93
C PHE A 278 -4.26 -8.38 10.59
N LEU A 279 -4.67 -9.19 9.62
CA LEU A 279 -5.16 -8.72 8.32
C LEU A 279 -6.44 -7.89 8.45
N THR A 280 -7.25 -8.15 9.47
CA THR A 280 -8.51 -7.46 9.73
C THR A 280 -8.42 -6.39 10.80
N ASP A 281 -7.21 -6.11 11.31
CA ASP A 281 -7.02 -5.05 12.30
C ASP A 281 -7.49 -3.70 11.77
N GLY A 282 -8.29 -3.01 12.59
CA GLY A 282 -8.83 -1.69 12.26
C GLY A 282 -9.93 -1.68 11.22
N VAL A 283 -10.45 -2.83 10.76
CA VAL A 283 -11.66 -2.90 9.93
C VAL A 283 -12.86 -2.47 10.78
N GLU A 284 -13.59 -1.48 10.28
CA GLU A 284 -14.71 -0.88 10.99
C GLU A 284 -16.04 -1.49 10.56
N VAL A 285 -16.75 -2.10 11.50
CA VAL A 285 -18.09 -2.63 11.31
C VAL A 285 -19.03 -1.98 12.33
N ASP A 286 -20.04 -1.27 11.85
CA ASP A 286 -21.11 -0.74 12.71
C ASP A 286 -22.24 -1.79 12.81
N PRO A 287 -22.49 -2.38 13.97
CA PRO A 287 -23.54 -3.36 14.15
C PRO A 287 -24.96 -2.83 13.86
N ALA A 288 -25.16 -1.50 13.98
CA ALA A 288 -26.44 -0.86 13.68
C ALA A 288 -26.67 -0.67 12.17
N HIS A 289 -25.59 -0.59 11.39
CA HIS A 289 -25.63 -0.38 9.94
C HIS A 289 -24.67 -1.34 9.22
N PRO A 290 -24.84 -2.65 9.36
CA PRO A 290 -23.84 -3.64 8.98
C PRO A 290 -23.61 -3.75 7.45
N TYR A 291 -24.54 -3.23 6.66
CA TYR A 291 -24.47 -3.27 5.18
C TYR A 291 -24.38 -1.88 4.54
N ASP A 292 -24.38 -0.83 5.34
CA ASP A 292 -24.32 0.54 4.87
C ASP A 292 -22.87 1.02 4.88
N ARG A 293 -22.32 1.28 3.69
CA ARG A 293 -20.94 1.72 3.51
C ARG A 293 -20.65 3.13 4.03
N LEU A 294 -21.63 3.88 4.45
CA LEU A 294 -21.38 5.09 5.24
C LEU A 294 -20.78 4.77 6.62
N TYR A 295 -21.05 3.57 7.14
CA TYR A 295 -20.71 3.17 8.50
C TYR A 295 -19.81 1.94 8.59
N THR A 296 -19.89 1.05 7.62
CA THR A 296 -19.25 -0.28 7.65
C THR A 296 -18.31 -0.47 6.47
N GLU A 297 -17.11 -0.97 6.73
CA GLU A 297 -16.20 -1.48 5.71
C GLU A 297 -16.60 -2.91 5.35
N VAL A 298 -16.97 -3.13 4.10
CA VAL A 298 -17.33 -4.45 3.59
C VAL A 298 -16.21 -5.04 2.73
N PHE A 299 -16.06 -6.36 2.78
CA PHE A 299 -15.14 -7.10 1.92
C PHE A 299 -15.81 -7.40 0.59
N SER A 300 -15.26 -6.88 -0.48
CA SER A 300 -15.73 -7.16 -1.84
C SER A 300 -15.16 -8.50 -2.31
N HIS A 301 -16.06 -9.43 -2.64
CA HIS A 301 -15.77 -10.77 -3.16
C HIS A 301 -16.57 -10.99 -4.44
N TYR A 302 -15.98 -10.57 -5.55
CA TYR A 302 -16.64 -10.56 -6.85
C TYR A 302 -16.13 -11.71 -7.73
N GLY A 303 -17.06 -12.53 -8.21
CA GLY A 303 -16.73 -13.66 -9.08
C GLY A 303 -15.76 -14.64 -8.44
N GLY A 304 -15.86 -14.83 -7.13
CA GLY A 304 -14.94 -15.65 -6.36
C GLY A 304 -15.42 -17.09 -6.19
N ALA A 305 -14.45 -17.94 -5.86
CA ALA A 305 -14.64 -19.29 -5.36
C ALA A 305 -14.73 -19.29 -3.82
N SER A 306 -15.11 -20.40 -3.22
CA SER A 306 -15.02 -20.59 -1.78
C SER A 306 -13.65 -21.14 -1.36
N VAL A 307 -13.31 -20.87 -0.10
CA VAL A 307 -12.11 -21.40 0.57
C VAL A 307 -12.56 -22.37 1.65
N TYR A 308 -11.89 -23.50 1.78
CA TYR A 308 -12.17 -24.49 2.81
C TYR A 308 -10.90 -25.13 3.33
N ALA A 309 -11.02 -25.80 4.48
CA ALA A 309 -9.94 -26.60 5.04
C ALA A 309 -10.18 -28.09 4.82
N VAL A 310 -9.10 -28.85 4.80
CA VAL A 310 -9.13 -30.32 4.78
C VAL A 310 -8.53 -30.88 6.08
N ASP A 311 -9.02 -32.04 6.49
CA ASP A 311 -8.46 -32.80 7.60
C ASP A 311 -7.18 -33.59 7.17
N ALA A 312 -6.66 -34.38 8.09
CA ALA A 312 -5.44 -35.19 7.85
C ALA A 312 -5.61 -36.21 6.68
N ASP A 313 -6.84 -36.58 6.37
CA ASP A 313 -7.16 -37.49 5.28
C ASP A 313 -7.44 -36.75 3.96
N GLY A 314 -7.30 -35.43 3.95
CA GLY A 314 -7.56 -34.58 2.79
C GLY A 314 -9.03 -34.33 2.50
N LYS A 315 -9.92 -34.59 3.46
CA LYS A 315 -11.37 -34.39 3.31
C LYS A 315 -11.78 -33.01 3.82
N PRO A 316 -12.72 -32.31 3.17
CA PRO A 316 -13.27 -31.07 3.67
C PRO A 316 -13.77 -31.18 5.11
N THR A 317 -13.41 -30.22 5.95
CA THR A 317 -13.77 -30.20 7.36
C THR A 317 -14.29 -28.84 7.80
N SER A 318 -15.29 -28.84 8.68
CA SER A 318 -15.76 -27.63 9.37
C SER A 318 -14.97 -27.32 10.66
N THR A 319 -14.15 -28.27 11.10
CA THR A 319 -13.26 -28.05 12.23
C THR A 319 -11.90 -27.61 11.69
N LEU A 320 -11.59 -26.34 11.83
CA LEU A 320 -10.34 -25.80 11.32
C LEU A 320 -9.14 -26.33 12.10
N PRO A 321 -8.06 -26.75 11.42
CA PRO A 321 -6.78 -27.01 12.06
C PRO A 321 -6.32 -25.80 12.89
N ALA A 322 -5.58 -26.03 13.96
CA ALA A 322 -5.08 -24.99 14.85
C ALA A 322 -4.15 -23.97 14.14
N THR A 323 -3.54 -24.37 13.01
CA THR A 323 -2.69 -23.53 12.17
C THR A 323 -3.46 -22.56 11.29
N VAL A 324 -4.75 -22.77 11.12
CA VAL A 324 -5.63 -21.97 10.22
C VAL A 324 -6.39 -20.93 11.02
N SER A 325 -6.37 -19.70 10.51
CA SER A 325 -7.14 -18.56 11.02
C SER A 325 -8.09 -18.05 9.94
N PRO A 326 -9.40 -18.05 10.18
CA PRO A 326 -10.36 -17.40 9.30
C PRO A 326 -10.08 -15.89 9.24
N VAL A 327 -10.15 -15.30 8.06
CA VAL A 327 -9.98 -13.86 7.86
C VAL A 327 -11.30 -13.20 7.51
N VAL A 328 -12.01 -13.73 6.50
CA VAL A 328 -13.33 -13.24 6.08
C VAL A 328 -14.27 -14.43 5.95
N TYR A 329 -15.39 -14.36 6.65
CA TYR A 329 -16.46 -15.35 6.58
C TYR A 329 -17.47 -14.98 5.51
N ALA A 330 -18.03 -15.97 4.85
CA ALA A 330 -19.25 -15.82 4.07
C ALA A 330 -20.47 -15.64 4.98
N HIS A 331 -21.59 -15.20 4.41
CA HIS A 331 -22.87 -15.14 5.13
C HIS A 331 -23.50 -16.52 5.27
N SER A 332 -24.40 -16.67 6.24
CA SER A 332 -25.21 -17.89 6.39
C SER A 332 -26.09 -18.20 5.17
N THR A 333 -26.40 -17.18 4.36
CA THR A 333 -27.18 -17.30 3.12
C THR A 333 -26.33 -17.59 1.89
N THR A 334 -25.00 -17.49 1.99
CA THR A 334 -24.08 -17.77 0.90
C THR A 334 -23.98 -19.28 0.64
N TYR A 335 -23.89 -19.65 -0.63
CA TYR A 335 -23.81 -21.05 -1.03
C TYR A 335 -22.85 -21.24 -2.22
N SER A 336 -22.36 -22.47 -2.34
CA SER A 336 -21.48 -22.92 -3.41
C SER A 336 -22.30 -23.46 -4.58
N VAL A 337 -21.85 -23.14 -5.80
CA VAL A 337 -22.48 -23.59 -7.06
C VAL A 337 -21.40 -24.21 -7.94
N ASP A 338 -21.69 -25.39 -8.47
CA ASP A 338 -20.94 -26.02 -9.56
C ASP A 338 -21.51 -25.46 -10.89
N VAL A 339 -20.91 -24.37 -11.38
CA VAL A 339 -21.42 -23.64 -12.54
C VAL A 339 -21.06 -24.34 -13.84
N ASP A 340 -19.88 -24.92 -13.92
CA ASP A 340 -19.42 -25.65 -15.10
C ASP A 340 -19.95 -27.10 -15.19
N LYS A 341 -20.65 -27.56 -14.14
CA LYS A 341 -21.35 -28.84 -14.09
C LYS A 341 -20.47 -30.07 -14.31
N ASP A 342 -19.23 -29.97 -13.86
CA ASP A 342 -18.25 -31.06 -13.96
C ASP A 342 -18.32 -32.06 -12.79
N GLY A 343 -19.16 -31.76 -11.78
CA GLY A 343 -19.32 -32.56 -10.57
C GLY A 343 -18.29 -32.28 -9.49
N LEU A 344 -17.43 -31.29 -9.67
CA LEU A 344 -16.46 -30.83 -8.69
C LEU A 344 -17.01 -29.57 -7.98
N GLY A 345 -16.53 -29.31 -6.75
CA GLY A 345 -16.98 -28.15 -5.97
C GLY A 345 -18.47 -28.23 -5.57
N GLY A 346 -19.19 -27.17 -5.64
CA GLY A 346 -20.62 -26.89 -5.40
C GLY A 346 -21.44 -27.78 -4.46
N ALA A 347 -21.17 -29.07 -4.44
CA ALA A 347 -21.86 -30.02 -3.56
C ALA A 347 -21.32 -30.07 -2.12
N ASN A 348 -20.16 -29.52 -1.86
CA ASN A 348 -19.51 -29.56 -0.55
C ASN A 348 -20.13 -28.58 0.45
N VAL A 349 -20.76 -27.51 -0.05
CA VAL A 349 -21.39 -26.48 0.75
C VAL A 349 -22.82 -26.24 0.25
N PRO A 350 -23.79 -27.03 0.71
CA PRO A 350 -25.19 -26.88 0.33
C PRO A 350 -25.76 -25.52 0.70
N LYS A 351 -26.64 -25.00 -0.16
CA LYS A 351 -27.36 -23.75 0.05
C LYS A 351 -28.08 -23.74 1.42
N TYR A 352 -27.85 -22.69 2.19
CA TYR A 352 -28.46 -22.49 3.52
C TYR A 352 -28.23 -23.62 4.53
N ALA A 353 -27.21 -24.44 4.33
CA ALA A 353 -26.94 -25.59 5.22
C ALA A 353 -26.19 -25.20 6.49
N TYR A 354 -25.53 -24.06 6.49
CA TYR A 354 -24.63 -23.68 7.56
C TYR A 354 -25.04 -22.37 8.22
N ALA A 355 -24.73 -22.27 9.52
CA ALA A 355 -24.85 -21.02 10.24
C ALA A 355 -23.80 -20.00 9.76
N GLU A 356 -24.07 -18.75 10.02
CA GLU A 356 -23.10 -17.68 9.84
C GLU A 356 -21.79 -18.02 10.61
N ASN A 357 -20.65 -17.65 10.04
CA ASN A 357 -19.32 -18.03 10.54
C ASN A 357 -19.01 -19.53 10.47
N ASP A 358 -19.67 -20.29 9.63
CA ASP A 358 -19.27 -21.68 9.38
C ASP A 358 -17.99 -21.71 8.55
N SER A 359 -16.94 -22.35 9.10
CA SER A 359 -15.62 -22.41 8.49
C SER A 359 -15.51 -23.26 7.23
N ARG A 360 -16.57 -23.91 6.80
CA ARG A 360 -16.62 -24.65 5.53
C ARG A 360 -16.81 -23.74 4.32
N LEU A 361 -17.30 -22.53 4.52
CA LEU A 361 -17.45 -21.53 3.45
C LEU A 361 -16.83 -20.21 3.89
N LEU A 362 -15.59 -20.04 3.53
CA LEU A 362 -14.81 -18.84 3.81
C LEU A 362 -14.53 -18.09 2.50
N ALA A 363 -14.44 -16.77 2.58
CA ALA A 363 -13.93 -15.95 1.49
C ALA A 363 -12.40 -15.85 1.53
N MET A 364 -11.83 -15.81 2.74
CA MET A 364 -10.38 -15.74 2.97
C MET A 364 -10.01 -16.41 4.28
N ALA A 365 -8.89 -17.11 4.27
CA ALA A 365 -8.25 -17.67 5.46
C ALA A 365 -6.72 -17.56 5.34
N SER A 366 -6.04 -17.63 6.45
CA SER A 366 -4.59 -17.74 6.51
C SER A 366 -4.16 -18.98 7.28
N GLU A 367 -2.97 -19.46 6.99
CA GLU A 367 -2.37 -20.59 7.70
C GLU A 367 -0.92 -20.29 8.05
N GLN A 368 -0.58 -20.52 9.30
CA GLN A 368 0.78 -20.38 9.82
C GLN A 368 1.29 -21.75 10.25
N LEU A 369 2.10 -22.36 9.40
CA LEU A 369 2.81 -23.60 9.73
C LEU A 369 4.07 -23.27 10.54
N GLU A 370 4.41 -24.16 11.45
CA GLU A 370 5.56 -23.97 12.34
C GLU A 370 6.87 -23.77 11.56
N GLY A 371 7.58 -22.69 11.87
CA GLY A 371 8.88 -22.37 11.26
C GLY A 371 8.82 -21.95 9.80
N LYS A 372 7.63 -21.73 9.22
CA LYS A 372 7.45 -21.32 7.81
C LYS A 372 6.83 -19.93 7.72
N GLY A 373 6.81 -19.38 6.50
CA GLY A 373 6.10 -18.16 6.18
C GLY A 373 4.58 -18.34 6.19
N LEU A 374 3.88 -17.21 6.21
CA LEU A 374 2.42 -17.19 6.19
C LEU A 374 1.89 -17.64 4.81
N ILE A 375 0.79 -18.37 4.83
CA ILE A 375 0.01 -18.72 3.64
C ILE A 375 -1.32 -18.00 3.75
N ILE A 376 -1.70 -17.26 2.72
CA ILE A 376 -3.00 -16.58 2.63
C ILE A 376 -3.74 -17.13 1.42
N VAL A 377 -4.98 -17.54 1.63
CA VAL A 377 -5.84 -18.08 0.57
C VAL A 377 -7.13 -17.29 0.54
N SER A 378 -7.44 -16.73 -0.62
CA SER A 378 -8.68 -16.03 -0.89
C SER A 378 -9.37 -16.67 -2.10
N GLY A 379 -10.68 -16.73 -2.10
CA GLY A 379 -11.47 -17.22 -3.24
C GLY A 379 -11.54 -16.23 -4.39
N ALA A 380 -11.11 -14.99 -4.18
CA ALA A 380 -11.06 -13.94 -5.20
C ALA A 380 -9.76 -13.14 -5.09
N ALA A 381 -9.39 -12.44 -6.16
CA ALA A 381 -8.23 -11.55 -6.17
C ALA A 381 -8.54 -10.25 -5.41
N PHE A 382 -8.54 -10.32 -4.08
CA PHE A 382 -8.92 -9.24 -3.17
C PHE A 382 -8.09 -7.97 -3.31
N MET A 383 -6.94 -8.04 -3.97
CA MET A 383 -6.03 -6.93 -4.24
C MET A 383 -6.17 -6.34 -5.65
N SER A 384 -7.06 -6.84 -6.50
CA SER A 384 -7.23 -6.32 -7.86
C SER A 384 -7.76 -4.87 -7.86
N ASN A 385 -7.61 -4.17 -8.98
CA ASN A 385 -8.13 -2.81 -9.15
C ASN A 385 -9.64 -2.70 -8.88
N PHE A 386 -10.39 -3.79 -9.09
CA PHE A 386 -11.84 -3.84 -8.83
C PHE A 386 -12.16 -3.87 -7.34
N GLU A 387 -11.21 -4.28 -6.50
CA GLU A 387 -11.38 -4.53 -5.08
C GLU A 387 -10.62 -3.53 -4.22
N VAL A 388 -9.40 -3.15 -4.63
CA VAL A 388 -8.57 -2.16 -3.92
C VAL A 388 -8.79 -0.78 -4.53
N GLN A 389 -9.62 -0.01 -3.89
CA GLN A 389 -9.95 1.35 -4.28
C GLN A 389 -9.66 2.30 -3.12
N ALA A 390 -9.13 3.46 -3.42
CA ALA A 390 -8.82 4.48 -2.41
C ALA A 390 -10.10 5.16 -1.90
N THR A 391 -11.02 5.44 -2.82
CA THR A 391 -12.39 5.90 -2.53
C THR A 391 -13.31 5.25 -3.54
N ILE A 392 -14.49 4.87 -3.11
CA ILE A 392 -15.42 4.12 -3.95
C ILE A 392 -16.63 4.96 -4.31
N SER A 393 -16.89 5.99 -3.53
CA SER A 393 -18.01 6.87 -3.71
C SER A 393 -17.61 8.16 -4.39
N ASP A 394 -18.37 8.60 -5.36
CA ASP A 394 -18.19 9.89 -6.03
C ASP A 394 -18.38 11.06 -5.07
N ASN A 395 -19.08 10.88 -3.97
CA ASN A 395 -19.29 11.91 -2.95
C ASN A 395 -18.28 11.88 -1.80
N GLY A 396 -17.38 10.91 -1.76
CA GLY A 396 -16.31 10.80 -0.76
C GLY A 396 -16.78 10.50 0.67
N SER A 397 -18.05 10.19 0.89
CA SER A 397 -18.61 9.94 2.22
C SER A 397 -18.67 8.47 2.61
N GLU A 398 -18.55 7.57 1.64
CA GLU A 398 -18.56 6.13 1.89
C GLU A 398 -17.17 5.63 2.31
N LYS A 399 -17.15 4.59 3.14
CA LYS A 399 -15.93 3.88 3.51
C LYS A 399 -15.39 3.07 2.33
N ASN A 400 -14.07 2.87 2.30
CA ASN A 400 -13.45 1.96 1.37
C ASN A 400 -13.93 0.52 1.61
N TYR A 401 -13.73 -0.36 0.62
CA TYR A 401 -13.80 -1.79 0.90
C TYR A 401 -12.73 -2.18 1.91
N SER A 402 -13.03 -3.12 2.79
CA SER A 402 -12.04 -3.66 3.73
C SER A 402 -10.84 -4.32 3.04
N ASN A 403 -10.98 -4.67 1.75
CA ASN A 403 -9.89 -5.11 0.89
C ASN A 403 -8.69 -4.14 0.96
N TYR A 404 -8.97 -2.83 0.94
CA TYR A 404 -7.94 -1.80 1.07
C TYR A 404 -7.21 -1.90 2.42
N LYS A 405 -7.95 -1.99 3.53
CA LYS A 405 -7.40 -2.12 4.88
C LYS A 405 -6.60 -3.42 5.05
N ILE A 406 -7.13 -4.53 4.52
CA ILE A 406 -6.45 -5.83 4.54
C ILE A 406 -5.12 -5.76 3.78
N CYS A 407 -5.10 -5.10 2.61
CA CYS A 407 -3.87 -4.88 1.87
C CYS A 407 -2.87 -4.00 2.63
N GLU A 408 -3.33 -2.94 3.31
CA GLU A 408 -2.45 -2.12 4.15
C GLU A 408 -1.84 -2.93 5.30
N ASN A 409 -2.65 -3.71 6.00
CA ASN A 409 -2.18 -4.56 7.10
C ASN A 409 -1.15 -5.61 6.62
N LEU A 410 -1.41 -6.19 5.44
CA LEU A 410 -0.46 -7.10 4.78
C LEU A 410 0.87 -6.41 4.49
N LEU A 411 0.83 -5.23 3.88
CA LEU A 411 2.03 -4.48 3.48
C LEU A 411 2.85 -4.03 4.70
N ARG A 412 2.19 -3.61 5.79
CA ARG A 412 2.87 -3.28 7.06
C ARG A 412 3.56 -4.50 7.67
N ALA A 413 2.97 -5.69 7.53
CA ALA A 413 3.59 -6.92 8.02
C ALA A 413 4.78 -7.37 7.15
N ILE A 414 4.69 -7.18 5.85
CA ILE A 414 5.75 -7.52 4.89
C ILE A 414 6.98 -6.63 5.06
N ASN A 415 6.77 -5.34 5.22
CA ASN A 415 7.82 -4.35 5.43
C ASN A 415 7.46 -3.43 6.60
N PRO A 416 7.76 -3.87 7.85
CA PRO A 416 7.44 -3.08 9.03
C PRO A 416 8.11 -1.71 9.00
N VAL A 417 7.41 -0.71 9.53
CA VAL A 417 7.93 0.65 9.63
C VAL A 417 9.19 0.65 10.50
N LYS A 418 10.29 1.21 9.96
CA LYS A 418 11.51 1.44 10.72
C LYS A 418 11.34 2.69 11.59
N VAL A 419 11.31 2.49 12.91
CA VAL A 419 11.31 3.58 13.89
C VAL A 419 12.74 3.97 14.21
N THR A 420 13.01 5.28 14.16
CA THR A 420 14.34 5.85 14.46
C THR A 420 14.27 6.62 15.78
N ASP A 421 15.30 6.49 16.60
CA ASP A 421 15.43 7.23 17.85
C ASP A 421 15.41 8.73 17.61
N ILE A 422 14.67 9.47 18.45
CA ILE A 422 14.51 10.91 18.29
C ILE A 422 15.83 11.67 18.34
N ALA A 423 16.78 11.26 19.18
CA ALA A 423 18.11 11.88 19.21
C ALA A 423 18.83 11.82 17.87
N THR A 424 18.69 10.71 17.15
CA THR A 424 19.28 10.54 15.81
C THR A 424 18.63 11.50 14.80
N VAL A 425 17.31 11.65 14.86
CA VAL A 425 16.56 12.57 13.99
C VAL A 425 16.90 14.03 14.33
N GLN A 426 16.96 14.38 15.60
CA GLN A 426 17.33 15.72 16.06
C GLN A 426 18.76 16.12 15.64
N ALA A 427 19.66 15.16 15.53
CA ALA A 427 21.03 15.39 15.08
C ALA A 427 21.17 15.54 13.55
N GLN A 428 20.13 15.22 12.78
CA GLN A 428 20.11 15.38 11.33
C GLN A 428 19.84 16.85 10.97
N THR A 429 20.87 17.56 10.55
CA THR A 429 20.79 19.00 10.23
C THR A 429 20.43 19.30 8.79
N GLU A 430 20.48 18.30 7.91
CA GLU A 430 20.08 18.46 6.52
C GLU A 430 18.55 18.25 6.38
N ALA A 431 17.91 19.14 5.63
CA ALA A 431 16.49 19.05 5.34
C ALA A 431 16.18 17.91 4.35
N GLY A 432 14.95 17.39 4.42
CA GLY A 432 14.41 16.44 3.46
C GLY A 432 14.68 14.96 3.75
N HIS A 433 15.34 14.63 4.86
CA HIS A 433 15.50 13.23 5.27
C HIS A 433 14.21 12.73 5.94
N LYS A 434 13.68 11.62 5.44
CA LYS A 434 12.45 11.02 5.96
C LYS A 434 12.73 10.08 7.13
N TYR A 435 11.99 10.27 8.21
CA TYR A 435 12.06 9.43 9.40
C TYR A 435 10.66 9.12 9.92
N THR A 436 10.54 8.00 10.62
CA THR A 436 9.42 7.68 11.48
C THR A 436 9.94 7.57 12.91
N ILE A 437 9.30 8.29 13.83
CA ILE A 437 9.60 8.27 15.26
C ILE A 437 8.39 7.79 16.06
N GLU A 438 8.64 7.26 17.24
CA GLU A 438 7.62 7.02 18.25
C GLU A 438 8.01 7.74 19.55
N GLY A 439 7.03 8.31 20.24
CA GLY A 439 7.30 8.97 21.50
C GLY A 439 6.05 9.53 22.16
N VAL A 440 6.25 10.16 23.28
CA VAL A 440 5.20 10.74 24.13
C VAL A 440 5.05 12.21 23.83
N VAL A 441 3.83 12.66 23.64
CA VAL A 441 3.50 14.09 23.50
C VAL A 441 3.78 14.81 24.81
N THR A 442 4.64 15.82 24.76
CA THR A 442 5.06 16.61 25.93
C THR A 442 4.51 18.03 25.96
N SER A 443 3.98 18.51 24.84
CA SER A 443 3.30 19.80 24.75
C SER A 443 1.83 19.60 24.40
N ASN A 444 0.98 20.50 24.88
CA ASN A 444 -0.43 20.50 24.49
C ASN A 444 -0.55 21.15 23.12
N ALA A 445 -0.94 20.38 22.13
CA ALA A 445 -0.99 20.87 20.77
C ALA A 445 -2.13 20.27 19.97
N SER A 446 -3.31 20.36 20.46
CA SER A 446 -4.48 20.13 19.64
C SER A 446 -4.92 21.46 19.01
N GLY A 447 -4.45 21.70 17.79
CA GLY A 447 -4.78 22.94 17.11
C GLY A 447 -4.20 24.17 17.84
N TYR A 448 -4.90 25.27 17.77
CA TYR A 448 -4.48 26.51 18.38
C TYR A 448 -4.68 26.51 19.90
N ASP A 449 -3.61 26.47 20.68
CA ASP A 449 -3.65 26.76 22.11
C ASP A 449 -3.39 28.24 22.34
N LYS A 450 -4.46 28.97 22.65
CA LYS A 450 -4.41 30.42 22.94
C LYS A 450 -3.52 30.76 24.14
N ALA A 451 -3.33 29.84 25.08
CA ALA A 451 -2.53 30.06 26.27
C ALA A 451 -1.03 29.93 26.00
N THR A 452 -0.62 29.10 25.06
CA THR A 452 0.77 28.84 24.74
C THR A 452 1.23 29.48 23.44
N ALA A 453 0.31 29.99 22.62
CA ALA A 453 0.57 30.52 21.28
C ALA A 453 1.23 29.52 20.30
N PHE A 454 1.15 28.23 20.58
CA PHE A 454 1.60 27.19 19.66
C PHE A 454 0.47 26.85 18.69
N PHE A 455 0.79 26.90 17.41
CA PHE A 455 -0.13 26.57 16.33
C PHE A 455 0.26 25.23 15.74
N ASP A 456 -0.65 24.26 15.77
CA ASP A 456 -0.53 23.01 15.02
C ASP A 456 0.84 22.31 15.13
N CYS A 457 1.58 22.53 16.21
CA CYS A 457 2.83 21.85 16.49
C CYS A 457 2.79 21.12 17.83
N ILE A 458 3.46 19.97 17.89
CA ILE A 458 3.68 19.23 19.13
C ILE A 458 5.16 18.95 19.31
N TYR A 459 5.56 18.81 20.58
CA TYR A 459 6.82 18.20 20.93
C TYR A 459 6.59 16.74 21.31
N VAL A 460 7.41 15.86 20.74
CA VAL A 460 7.40 14.43 21.00
C VAL A 460 8.74 14.01 21.56
N GLN A 461 8.71 13.23 22.63
CA GLN A 461 9.91 12.83 23.36
C GLN A 461 9.93 11.30 23.55
N ASP A 462 11.08 10.70 23.33
CA ASP A 462 11.41 9.32 23.71
C ASP A 462 12.50 9.30 24.80
N GLU A 463 13.09 8.14 25.06
CA GLU A 463 14.17 8.00 26.04
C GLU A 463 15.47 8.68 25.60
N THR A 464 15.63 8.93 24.30
CA THR A 464 16.86 9.44 23.68
C THR A 464 16.85 10.96 23.50
N GLY A 465 15.70 11.57 23.24
CA GLY A 465 15.60 12.99 22.92
C GLY A 465 14.18 13.49 22.72
N GLY A 466 14.06 14.72 22.26
CA GLY A 466 12.80 15.35 21.92
C GLY A 466 12.90 16.11 20.60
N ILE A 467 11.78 16.30 19.91
CA ILE A 467 11.71 17.01 18.64
C ILE A 467 10.37 17.69 18.44
N ASN A 468 10.39 18.82 17.75
CA ASN A 468 9.20 19.51 17.28
C ASN A 468 8.64 18.80 16.04
N CYS A 469 7.33 18.61 16.00
CA CYS A 469 6.59 18.04 14.87
C CYS A 469 5.55 19.05 14.38
N PHE A 470 5.63 19.45 13.11
CA PHE A 470 4.76 20.45 12.49
C PHE A 470 4.56 20.13 10.99
N PRO A 471 3.37 20.37 10.39
CA PRO A 471 2.11 20.67 11.07
C PRO A 471 1.44 19.41 11.64
N VAL A 472 0.65 19.55 12.68
CA VAL A 472 -0.11 18.46 13.27
C VAL A 472 -1.60 18.77 13.20
N ALA A 473 -2.35 17.92 12.49
CA ALA A 473 -3.81 17.97 12.45
C ALA A 473 -4.39 16.92 13.42
N GLY A 474 -5.39 17.31 14.18
CA GLY A 474 -6.06 16.43 15.15
C GLY A 474 -5.83 16.84 16.60
N GLU A 475 -6.50 16.13 17.49
CA GLU A 475 -6.42 16.36 18.93
C GLU A 475 -5.46 15.37 19.58
N PHE A 476 -4.28 15.85 19.97
CA PHE A 476 -3.31 15.09 20.74
C PHE A 476 -3.11 15.74 22.10
N LYS A 477 -2.99 14.91 23.15
CA LYS A 477 -2.87 15.33 24.55
C LYS A 477 -1.51 14.94 25.11
N ILE A 478 -1.06 15.68 26.10
CA ILE A 478 0.13 15.32 26.89
C ILE A 478 -0.08 13.91 27.46
N GLY A 479 0.88 13.00 27.21
CA GLY A 479 0.80 11.61 27.60
C GLY A 479 0.30 10.67 26.50
N ASP A 480 -0.18 11.20 25.37
CA ASP A 480 -0.44 10.36 24.20
C ASP A 480 0.88 9.82 23.65
N VAL A 481 0.90 8.55 23.30
CA VAL A 481 2.00 7.93 22.56
C VAL A 481 1.65 7.98 21.08
N VAL A 482 2.52 8.60 20.30
CA VAL A 482 2.29 8.83 18.88
C VAL A 482 3.39 8.22 18.02
N ARG A 483 3.02 7.80 16.82
CA ARG A 483 3.93 7.50 15.71
C ARG A 483 3.84 8.62 14.70
N VAL A 484 4.97 9.25 14.40
CA VAL A 484 5.06 10.41 13.50
C VAL A 484 5.99 10.08 12.36
N THR A 485 5.55 10.26 11.13
CA THR A 485 6.38 10.21 9.93
C THR A 485 6.47 11.60 9.32
N GLY A 486 7.67 12.01 8.99
CA GLY A 486 7.91 13.31 8.39
C GLY A 486 9.31 13.44 7.82
N VAL A 487 9.62 14.62 7.29
CA VAL A 487 10.93 14.96 6.78
C VAL A 487 11.59 16.01 7.67
N THR A 488 12.90 15.92 7.78
CA THR A 488 13.68 16.91 8.55
C THR A 488 13.60 18.28 7.89
N GLU A 489 13.45 19.29 8.71
CA GLU A 489 13.47 20.69 8.35
C GLU A 489 14.12 21.51 9.47
N THR A 490 14.60 22.69 9.16
CA THR A 490 15.07 23.64 10.18
C THR A 490 14.26 24.92 10.06
N TYR A 491 13.59 25.29 11.14
CA TYR A 491 12.83 26.53 11.25
C TYR A 491 13.38 27.39 12.36
N GLN A 492 13.81 28.60 12.04
CA GLN A 492 14.39 29.57 13.00
C GLN A 492 15.53 29.00 13.88
N GLY A 493 16.28 28.04 13.36
CA GLY A 493 17.41 27.40 14.06
C GLY A 493 17.02 26.18 14.88
N GLU A 494 15.76 25.78 14.89
CA GLU A 494 15.28 24.54 15.49
C GLU A 494 15.11 23.45 14.44
N ASN A 495 15.60 22.26 14.73
CA ASN A 495 15.35 21.09 13.90
C ASN A 495 13.96 20.55 14.23
N GLU A 496 13.17 20.32 13.19
CA GLU A 496 11.82 19.77 13.31
C GLU A 496 11.55 18.68 12.28
N LEU A 497 10.51 17.90 12.52
CA LEU A 497 9.89 17.05 11.51
C LEU A 497 8.70 17.76 10.89
N GLN A 498 8.78 17.99 9.58
CA GLN A 498 7.63 18.37 8.78
C GLN A 498 6.77 17.12 8.58
N VAL A 499 5.62 17.10 9.27
CA VAL A 499 4.78 15.91 9.43
C VAL A 499 4.02 15.59 8.15
N SER A 500 4.16 14.35 7.67
CA SER A 500 3.32 13.79 6.61
C SER A 500 2.21 12.87 7.13
N SER A 501 2.44 12.19 8.26
CA SER A 501 1.41 11.41 8.95
C SER A 501 1.69 11.34 10.46
N ILE A 502 0.62 11.28 11.24
CA ILE A 502 0.68 11.08 12.69
C ILE A 502 -0.49 10.19 13.11
N GLU A 503 -0.21 9.23 13.97
CA GLU A 503 -1.23 8.38 14.58
C GLU A 503 -0.99 8.20 16.08
N LYS A 504 -2.06 8.18 16.86
CA LYS A 504 -2.01 7.81 18.26
C LYS A 504 -1.94 6.29 18.37
N ILE A 505 -0.87 5.78 18.97
CA ILE A 505 -0.64 4.34 19.15
C ILE A 505 -0.82 3.86 20.59
N GLY A 506 -1.04 4.78 21.52
CA GLY A 506 -1.26 4.46 22.93
C GLY A 506 -1.36 5.68 23.83
N GLU A 507 -1.35 5.42 25.12
CA GLU A 507 -1.30 6.42 26.18
C GLU A 507 -0.35 5.95 27.28
N THR A 508 0.31 6.91 27.93
CA THR A 508 1.19 6.64 29.06
C THR A 508 1.17 7.79 30.07
N THR A 509 1.82 7.61 31.18
CA THR A 509 2.06 8.69 32.13
C THR A 509 2.86 9.81 31.44
N PRO A 510 2.45 11.07 31.60
CA PRO A 510 3.20 12.20 31.06
C PRO A 510 4.68 12.17 31.45
N VAL A 511 5.54 12.61 30.53
CA VAL A 511 6.99 12.72 30.79
C VAL A 511 7.23 13.62 32.00
N THR A 512 8.03 13.14 32.95
CA THR A 512 8.48 13.96 34.07
C THR A 512 9.63 14.85 33.61
N PRO A 513 9.51 16.19 33.76
CA PRO A 513 10.57 17.11 33.36
C PRO A 513 11.89 16.82 34.07
N LYS A 514 12.97 16.65 33.33
CA LYS A 514 14.31 16.47 33.90
C LYS A 514 14.88 17.81 34.35
N VAL A 515 15.42 17.88 35.57
CA VAL A 515 16.13 19.06 36.05
C VAL A 515 17.48 19.16 35.33
N VAL A 516 17.73 20.29 34.66
CA VAL A 516 18.92 20.54 33.86
C VAL A 516 19.64 21.81 34.31
N THR A 517 20.89 21.94 33.90
CA THR A 517 21.72 23.13 34.13
C THR A 517 21.66 24.09 32.94
N SER A 518 22.03 25.33 33.15
CA SER A 518 22.16 26.33 32.07
C SER A 518 23.19 25.88 31.02
N THR A 519 24.22 25.16 31.41
CA THR A 519 25.21 24.60 30.47
C THR A 519 24.55 23.61 29.48
N GLN A 520 23.69 22.70 30.00
CA GLN A 520 22.97 21.74 29.17
C GLN A 520 21.96 22.38 28.21
N ILE A 521 21.40 23.53 28.59
CA ILE A 521 20.55 24.31 27.69
C ILE A 521 21.40 24.96 26.59
N ASN A 522 22.51 25.56 26.98
CA ASN A 522 23.37 26.31 26.06
C ASN A 522 24.17 25.43 25.10
N ASP A 523 24.50 24.20 25.49
CA ASP A 523 25.22 23.24 24.60
C ASP A 523 24.29 22.44 23.68
N GLY A 524 22.98 22.64 23.80
CA GLY A 524 22.00 21.98 22.95
C GLY A 524 21.70 20.51 23.29
N SER A 525 22.26 19.98 24.39
CA SER A 525 22.11 18.56 24.76
C SER A 525 20.68 18.15 25.15
N VAL A 526 19.78 19.12 25.35
CA VAL A 526 18.38 18.90 25.76
C VAL A 526 17.38 19.51 24.78
N LEU A 527 17.79 19.78 23.56
CA LEU A 527 16.90 20.33 22.52
C LEU A 527 15.64 19.48 22.36
N GLY A 528 14.49 20.13 22.27
CA GLY A 528 13.18 19.50 22.08
C GLY A 528 12.65 18.72 23.29
N GLN A 529 13.42 18.59 24.37
CA GLN A 529 13.01 17.86 25.57
C GLN A 529 12.26 18.75 26.57
N LEU A 530 11.32 18.13 27.29
CA LEU A 530 10.66 18.76 28.42
C LEU A 530 11.59 18.76 29.64
N VAL A 531 11.98 19.97 30.09
CA VAL A 531 12.98 20.12 31.14
C VAL A 531 12.51 21.10 32.24
N THR A 532 13.12 21.01 33.41
CA THR A 532 13.02 21.99 34.47
C THR A 532 14.36 22.69 34.69
N LEU A 533 14.40 23.99 34.50
CA LEU A 533 15.55 24.80 34.86
C LEU A 533 15.27 25.45 36.22
N LYS A 534 16.18 25.29 37.18
CA LYS A 534 16.13 25.99 38.48
C LYS A 534 17.16 27.11 38.46
N GLY A 535 16.72 28.31 38.74
CA GLY A 535 17.57 29.50 38.78
C GLY A 535 16.90 30.65 39.46
N PHE A 536 17.64 31.75 39.64
CA PHE A 536 17.09 33.00 40.10
C PHE A 536 16.60 33.81 38.90
N VAL A 537 15.38 34.32 38.98
CA VAL A 537 14.90 35.26 37.99
C VAL A 537 15.52 36.61 38.29
N VAL A 538 16.34 37.11 37.38
CA VAL A 538 16.84 38.48 37.44
C VAL A 538 15.97 39.31 36.52
N GLY A 539 14.97 39.97 37.11
CA GLY A 539 14.13 40.91 36.38
C GLY A 539 14.87 42.23 36.15
N TYR A 540 14.66 42.87 35.01
CA TYR A 540 14.99 44.26 34.80
C TYR A 540 13.76 45.00 34.29
N GLU A 541 13.68 46.26 34.67
CA GLU A 541 12.59 47.14 34.29
C GLU A 541 12.89 47.73 32.90
N MET A 542 11.97 47.57 31.99
CA MET A 542 12.04 48.20 30.67
C MET A 542 11.53 49.63 30.74
N ALA A 543 11.89 50.49 29.78
CA ALA A 543 11.52 51.89 29.71
C ALA A 543 10.02 52.19 29.71
N ASP A 544 9.20 51.19 29.44
CA ASP A 544 7.74 51.24 29.44
C ASP A 544 7.12 50.70 30.75
N GLY A 545 7.94 50.39 31.76
CA GLY A 545 7.48 49.84 33.02
C GLY A 545 7.17 48.35 33.02
N LEU A 546 7.46 47.63 31.95
CA LEU A 546 7.35 46.18 31.88
C LEU A 546 8.61 45.53 32.44
N VAL A 547 8.42 44.50 33.26
CA VAL A 547 9.53 43.67 33.76
C VAL A 547 9.63 42.45 32.86
N GLN A 548 10.75 42.29 32.19
CA GLN A 548 11.07 41.09 31.44
C GLN A 548 11.91 40.16 32.31
N THR A 549 11.44 38.93 32.47
CA THR A 549 12.08 37.91 33.30
C THR A 549 12.72 36.84 32.39
#